data_89098e33ec415c27aaef5c8e8990fd8c
#
_entry.id   89098e33ec415c27aaef5c8e8990fd8c
#
_cell.length_a   1.000
_cell.length_b   1.000
_cell.length_c   1.000
_cell.angle_alpha   90.00
_cell.angle_beta   90.00
_cell.angle_gamma   90.00
#
_symmetry.space_group_name_H-M   'P 1'
#
loop_
_entity.id
_entity.type
_entity.pdbx_description
1 polymer ?
#
loop_
_entity_poly.entity_id
_entity_poly.type
_entity_poly.pdbx_seq_one_letter_code
_entity_poly.pdbx_strand_id
1 'polypeptide(L)'
;MRKQEYIIEKIAKFASSQDLDTIPKKTKKFLRLLILDWISVTLAGKNESVFKIISELEKNNGGKKESLILGLSDRLPAKSAATVNAVAGHALDYDDTHFGSLGHTTSVVISAALAASDKEKSSARLFRESVLVGIETAIRIGIWLGRKHYHKGFHITATAGIFGSTVAVARILGLSKKKIMHAIGIASSSSSGIKAHFGSMVKPLQVGFASSRGLEAAYLAQKGIKSNNQIFDDKNSYGMVYSANFIDKAFSNLGCVFNIDDLKFKFHACCHGTHSAIEALIYLRDKYKIKAKSIRNIKIFINPQYLNICNIQHPKNGLQIKFSYKMLASLTMHKFNTASLNTFSNDNCKKKKLVKIAEKVDIIPNEKISETETKVLIITKNSKPLSKSYDLLNKISLSSLNKKLFIKTNSLLGKQNSKKLWFDKSFNTTLPSVWIEKNIKY
;
A
#
# COMPACT_ATOMS: atom_id res chain seq x y z
N MET A 1 20.20 -26.70 -26.46
CA MET A 1 20.22 -25.49 -25.61
C MET A 1 18.79 -25.18 -25.22
N ARG A 2 18.42 -25.10 -23.93
CA ARG A 2 17.09 -24.61 -23.51
C ARG A 2 17.01 -23.13 -23.88
N LYS A 3 16.02 -22.75 -24.70
CA LYS A 3 15.75 -21.35 -25.06
C LYS A 3 15.50 -20.59 -23.76
N GLN A 4 16.26 -19.53 -23.52
CA GLN A 4 16.08 -18.70 -22.32
C GLN A 4 14.67 -18.11 -22.36
N GLU A 5 13.85 -18.41 -21.35
CA GLU A 5 12.48 -17.89 -21.26
C GLU A 5 12.53 -16.42 -20.83
N TYR A 6 11.95 -15.53 -21.62
CA TYR A 6 11.89 -14.09 -21.33
C TYR A 6 11.07 -13.77 -20.07
N ILE A 7 11.40 -12.67 -19.38
CA ILE A 7 10.67 -12.21 -18.18
C ILE A 7 9.18 -12.10 -18.44
N ILE A 8 8.80 -11.51 -19.57
CA ILE A 8 7.40 -11.32 -19.95
C ILE A 8 6.65 -12.66 -20.13
N GLU A 9 7.35 -13.70 -20.62
CA GLU A 9 6.78 -15.05 -20.78
C GLU A 9 6.52 -15.72 -19.44
N LYS A 10 7.47 -15.58 -18.48
CA LYS A 10 7.31 -16.09 -17.11
C LYS A 10 6.09 -15.45 -16.43
N ILE A 11 5.96 -14.12 -16.53
CA ILE A 11 4.82 -13.40 -15.99
C ILE A 11 3.51 -13.85 -16.64
N ALA A 12 3.47 -13.95 -17.96
CA ALA A 12 2.26 -14.34 -18.69
C ALA A 12 1.83 -15.79 -18.38
N LYS A 13 2.79 -16.71 -18.22
CA LYS A 13 2.57 -18.09 -17.79
C LYS A 13 1.97 -18.12 -16.39
N PHE A 14 2.58 -17.44 -15.43
CA PHE A 14 2.10 -17.33 -14.05
C PHE A 14 0.67 -16.78 -14.02
N ALA A 15 0.43 -15.66 -14.68
CA ALA A 15 -0.86 -14.98 -14.69
C ALA A 15 -1.99 -15.85 -15.28
N SER A 16 -1.70 -16.64 -16.33
CA SER A 16 -2.72 -17.47 -17.00
C SER A 16 -3.01 -18.77 -16.25
N SER A 17 -2.09 -19.30 -15.46
CA SER A 17 -2.20 -20.66 -14.88
C SER A 17 -2.35 -20.69 -13.35
N GLN A 18 -2.11 -19.57 -12.64
CA GLN A 18 -2.16 -19.59 -11.17
C GLN A 18 -3.58 -19.80 -10.66
N ASP A 19 -3.73 -20.75 -9.74
CA ASP A 19 -4.99 -21.10 -9.10
C ASP A 19 -4.90 -20.85 -7.59
N LEU A 20 -5.97 -20.31 -6.98
CA LEU A 20 -6.05 -20.13 -5.54
C LEU A 20 -5.90 -21.43 -4.74
N ASP A 21 -6.36 -22.58 -5.29
CA ASP A 21 -6.29 -23.83 -4.55
C ASP A 21 -4.86 -24.35 -4.38
N THR A 22 -3.96 -23.94 -5.27
CA THR A 22 -2.55 -24.34 -5.23
C THR A 22 -1.67 -23.46 -4.31
N ILE A 23 -2.17 -22.29 -3.86
CA ILE A 23 -1.38 -21.41 -3.00
C ILE A 23 -1.48 -21.79 -1.51
N PRO A 24 -0.44 -21.47 -0.70
CA PRO A 24 -0.44 -21.76 0.73
C PRO A 24 -1.63 -21.13 1.48
N LYS A 25 -2.20 -21.85 2.44
CA LYS A 25 -3.29 -21.34 3.29
C LYS A 25 -2.96 -20.01 3.97
N LYS A 26 -1.69 -19.80 4.32
CA LYS A 26 -1.19 -18.54 4.90
C LYS A 26 -1.37 -17.39 3.90
N THR A 27 -0.94 -17.56 2.67
CA THR A 27 -1.03 -16.54 1.59
C THR A 27 -2.50 -16.21 1.27
N LYS A 28 -3.40 -17.22 1.25
CA LYS A 28 -4.86 -16.97 1.10
C LYS A 28 -5.41 -16.06 2.19
N LYS A 29 -5.03 -16.33 3.45
CA LYS A 29 -5.45 -15.50 4.60
C LYS A 29 -4.86 -14.09 4.53
N PHE A 30 -3.60 -13.98 4.11
CA PHE A 30 -2.91 -12.69 3.97
C PHE A 30 -3.54 -11.84 2.85
N LEU A 31 -3.83 -12.44 1.69
CA LEU A 31 -4.55 -11.80 0.59
C LEU A 31 -5.92 -11.24 1.04
N ARG A 32 -6.67 -12.01 1.85
CA ARG A 32 -7.93 -11.51 2.42
C ARG A 32 -7.70 -10.27 3.28
N LEU A 33 -6.67 -10.25 4.13
CA LEU A 33 -6.34 -9.09 4.96
C LEU A 33 -5.93 -7.86 4.13
N LEU A 34 -5.21 -8.05 3.03
CA LEU A 34 -4.87 -6.96 2.09
C LEU A 34 -6.12 -6.33 1.48
N ILE A 35 -7.07 -7.15 1.03
CA ILE A 35 -8.33 -6.65 0.45
C ILE A 35 -9.14 -5.89 1.50
N LEU A 36 -9.25 -6.42 2.73
CA LEU A 36 -9.96 -5.74 3.83
C LEU A 36 -9.32 -4.41 4.22
N ASP A 37 -7.99 -4.37 4.30
CA ASP A 37 -7.25 -3.15 4.61
C ASP A 37 -7.41 -2.11 3.51
N TRP A 38 -7.24 -2.51 2.23
CA TRP A 38 -7.46 -1.63 1.10
C TRP A 38 -8.87 -1.03 1.07
N ILE A 39 -9.92 -1.83 1.29
CA ILE A 39 -11.30 -1.33 1.39
C ILE A 39 -11.40 -0.28 2.50
N SER A 40 -10.84 -0.58 3.67
CA SER A 40 -10.92 0.30 4.84
C SER A 40 -10.24 1.65 4.57
N VAL A 41 -9.07 1.63 3.95
CA VAL A 41 -8.31 2.84 3.62
C VAL A 41 -8.98 3.61 2.49
N THR A 42 -9.47 2.93 1.46
CA THR A 42 -10.17 3.55 0.32
C THR A 42 -11.45 4.27 0.77
N LEU A 43 -12.28 3.61 1.59
CA LEU A 43 -13.49 4.22 2.14
C LEU A 43 -13.18 5.43 3.03
N ALA A 44 -12.08 5.40 3.78
CA ALA A 44 -11.65 6.56 4.57
C ALA A 44 -11.09 7.70 3.70
N GLY A 45 -10.42 7.36 2.60
CA GLY A 45 -9.82 8.30 1.66
C GLY A 45 -10.81 9.17 0.88
N LYS A 46 -12.10 8.80 0.87
CA LYS A 46 -13.17 9.61 0.23
C LYS A 46 -13.29 11.04 0.76
N ASN A 47 -12.79 11.30 1.96
CA ASN A 47 -12.87 12.63 2.57
C ASN A 47 -11.74 13.56 2.09
N GLU A 48 -10.71 13.02 1.45
CA GLU A 48 -9.57 13.78 0.98
C GLU A 48 -9.92 14.64 -0.26
N SER A 49 -9.35 15.85 -0.32
CA SER A 49 -9.64 16.82 -1.39
C SER A 49 -9.34 16.23 -2.78
N VAL A 50 -8.25 15.48 -2.93
CA VAL A 50 -7.89 14.86 -4.21
C VAL A 50 -8.95 13.86 -4.70
N PHE A 51 -9.58 13.12 -3.79
CA PHE A 51 -10.68 12.22 -4.15
C PHE A 51 -11.90 13.01 -4.66
N LYS A 52 -12.27 14.08 -3.98
CA LYS A 52 -13.42 14.92 -4.37
C LYS A 52 -13.22 15.50 -5.76
N ILE A 53 -12.03 16.08 -6.01
CA ILE A 53 -11.70 16.70 -7.30
C ILE A 53 -11.74 15.65 -8.43
N ILE A 54 -11.07 14.52 -8.27
CA ILE A 54 -11.01 13.51 -9.34
C ILE A 54 -12.36 12.83 -9.55
N SER A 55 -13.15 12.61 -8.48
CA SER A 55 -14.48 12.04 -8.59
C SER A 55 -15.44 12.95 -9.36
N GLU A 56 -15.37 14.25 -9.11
CA GLU A 56 -16.17 15.26 -9.82
C GLU A 56 -15.78 15.31 -11.31
N LEU A 57 -14.48 15.37 -11.60
CA LEU A 57 -13.99 15.38 -12.99
C LEU A 57 -14.46 14.14 -13.75
N GLU A 58 -14.30 12.94 -13.18
CA GLU A 58 -14.68 11.70 -13.86
C GLU A 58 -16.21 11.53 -13.97
N LYS A 59 -16.98 12.10 -13.04
CA LYS A 59 -18.44 12.17 -13.17
C LYS A 59 -18.88 13.07 -14.32
N ASN A 60 -18.23 14.22 -14.45
CA ASN A 60 -18.54 15.18 -15.54
C ASN A 60 -18.17 14.62 -16.90
N ASN A 61 -17.13 13.79 -17.02
CA ASN A 61 -16.80 13.05 -18.24
C ASN A 61 -17.91 12.04 -18.64
N GLY A 62 -18.72 11.61 -17.69
CA GLY A 62 -19.87 10.73 -17.95
C GLY A 62 -19.48 9.33 -18.39
N GLY A 63 -20.41 8.66 -19.08
CA GLY A 63 -20.22 7.34 -19.67
C GLY A 63 -21.04 6.22 -18.97
N LYS A 64 -20.77 4.96 -19.34
CA LYS A 64 -21.51 3.80 -18.83
C LYS A 64 -21.27 3.58 -17.35
N LYS A 65 -22.32 3.28 -16.58
CA LYS A 65 -22.26 2.94 -15.15
C LYS A 65 -21.81 1.49 -14.94
N GLU A 66 -20.52 1.22 -15.15
CA GLU A 66 -19.96 -0.14 -15.12
C GLU A 66 -19.50 -0.56 -13.72
N SER A 67 -18.75 0.31 -13.02
CA SER A 67 -18.00 -0.07 -11.82
C SER A 67 -18.22 0.90 -10.66
N LEU A 68 -18.29 0.35 -9.43
CA LEU A 68 -18.55 1.10 -8.20
C LEU A 68 -17.37 2.01 -7.83
N ILE A 69 -17.69 3.24 -7.41
CA ILE A 69 -16.77 4.09 -6.67
C ILE A 69 -16.98 3.85 -5.18
N LEU A 70 -15.96 3.35 -4.51
CA LEU A 70 -16.01 3.10 -3.06
C LEU A 70 -16.14 4.43 -2.31
N GLY A 71 -17.16 4.51 -1.46
CA GLY A 71 -17.43 5.74 -0.69
C GLY A 71 -18.45 6.67 -1.34
N LEU A 72 -18.90 6.35 -2.56
CA LEU A 72 -20.04 7.00 -3.21
C LEU A 72 -21.03 5.92 -3.67
N SER A 73 -22.32 6.23 -3.61
CA SER A 73 -23.35 5.34 -4.19
C SER A 73 -23.49 5.57 -5.70
N ASP A 74 -22.35 5.51 -6.41
CA ASP A 74 -22.30 5.85 -7.83
C ASP A 74 -21.37 4.90 -8.58
N ARG A 75 -21.68 4.67 -9.86
CA ARG A 75 -20.90 3.86 -10.78
C ARG A 75 -20.43 4.69 -11.96
N LEU A 76 -19.21 4.45 -12.40
CA LEU A 76 -18.60 5.09 -13.56
C LEU A 76 -18.06 4.04 -14.54
N PRO A 77 -17.61 4.46 -15.76
CA PRO A 77 -16.81 3.58 -16.59
C PRO A 77 -15.67 2.95 -15.82
N ALA A 78 -15.36 1.68 -16.11
CA ALA A 78 -14.36 0.93 -15.35
C ALA A 78 -12.99 1.66 -15.24
N LYS A 79 -12.57 2.35 -16.31
CA LYS A 79 -11.34 3.14 -16.31
C LYS A 79 -11.39 4.28 -15.30
N SER A 80 -12.49 5.03 -15.26
CA SER A 80 -12.73 6.12 -14.32
C SER A 80 -12.81 5.62 -12.88
N ALA A 81 -13.55 4.52 -12.64
CA ALA A 81 -13.66 3.90 -11.32
C ALA A 81 -12.31 3.37 -10.81
N ALA A 82 -11.48 2.77 -11.69
CA ALA A 82 -10.12 2.36 -11.35
C ALA A 82 -9.26 3.56 -10.90
N THR A 83 -9.34 4.69 -11.61
CA THR A 83 -8.63 5.93 -11.24
C THR A 83 -9.06 6.41 -9.86
N VAL A 84 -10.38 6.62 -9.67
CA VAL A 84 -10.93 7.23 -8.45
C VAL A 84 -10.66 6.36 -7.22
N ASN A 85 -10.89 5.04 -7.32
CA ASN A 85 -10.66 4.11 -6.22
C ASN A 85 -9.18 4.00 -5.85
N ALA A 86 -8.27 4.03 -6.84
CA ALA A 86 -6.84 3.98 -6.58
C ALA A 86 -6.32 5.28 -5.92
N VAL A 87 -6.84 6.43 -6.35
CA VAL A 87 -6.57 7.72 -5.70
C VAL A 87 -7.04 7.68 -4.25
N ALA A 88 -8.27 7.24 -3.98
CA ALA A 88 -8.80 7.13 -2.62
C ALA A 88 -7.96 6.20 -1.74
N GLY A 89 -7.59 5.03 -2.29
CA GLY A 89 -6.80 4.02 -1.57
C GLY A 89 -5.40 4.49 -1.18
N HIS A 90 -4.85 5.49 -1.90
CA HIS A 90 -3.51 6.02 -1.63
C HIS A 90 -3.48 7.43 -1.03
N ALA A 91 -4.61 8.14 -1.04
CA ALA A 91 -4.68 9.54 -0.61
C ALA A 91 -4.23 9.78 0.83
N LEU A 92 -4.49 8.83 1.73
CA LEU A 92 -4.10 8.91 3.14
C LEU A 92 -2.66 8.47 3.40
N ASP A 93 -1.96 7.94 2.40
CA ASP A 93 -0.66 7.25 2.57
C ASP A 93 -0.71 6.21 3.71
N TYR A 94 -1.84 5.51 3.81
CA TYR A 94 -2.13 4.56 4.90
C TYR A 94 -2.32 3.11 4.41
N ASP A 95 -2.13 2.89 3.12
CA ASP A 95 -2.04 1.57 2.48
C ASP A 95 -0.72 0.86 2.80
N ASP A 96 -0.64 -0.42 2.44
CA ASP A 96 0.52 -1.29 2.67
C ASP A 96 1.79 -0.81 1.95
N THR A 97 2.93 -1.38 2.32
CA THR A 97 4.22 -1.12 1.69
C THR A 97 5.01 -2.43 1.55
N HIS A 98 5.66 -2.62 0.41
CA HIS A 98 6.65 -3.67 0.22
C HIS A 98 8.06 -3.08 0.23
N PHE A 99 8.85 -3.34 1.28
CA PHE A 99 10.18 -2.72 1.43
C PHE A 99 11.19 -3.18 0.38
N GLY A 100 11.08 -4.43 -0.09
CA GLY A 100 11.98 -4.95 -1.15
C GLY A 100 11.72 -4.31 -2.51
N SER A 101 10.46 -3.99 -2.85
CA SER A 101 10.09 -3.31 -4.09
C SER A 101 9.97 -1.80 -3.95
N LEU A 102 10.02 -1.26 -2.73
CA LEU A 102 9.88 0.17 -2.42
C LEU A 102 8.57 0.79 -2.93
N GLY A 103 7.47 0.02 -2.93
CA GLY A 103 6.19 0.42 -3.50
C GLY A 103 4.98 0.04 -2.66
N HIS A 104 3.83 0.63 -3.01
CA HIS A 104 2.49 0.39 -2.47
C HIS A 104 1.64 -0.29 -3.55
N THR A 105 1.57 -1.61 -3.56
CA THR A 105 1.03 -2.34 -4.73
C THR A 105 -0.48 -2.51 -4.70
N THR A 106 -1.10 -2.57 -3.53
CA THR A 106 -2.52 -2.94 -3.40
C THR A 106 -3.45 -1.91 -4.00
N SER A 107 -3.22 -0.61 -3.75
CA SER A 107 -4.10 0.45 -4.24
C SER A 107 -4.15 0.51 -5.77
N VAL A 108 -3.02 0.27 -6.45
CA VAL A 108 -2.96 0.22 -7.92
C VAL A 108 -3.73 -0.99 -8.45
N VAL A 109 -3.40 -2.17 -7.92
CA VAL A 109 -3.85 -3.45 -8.48
C VAL A 109 -5.31 -3.75 -8.14
N ILE A 110 -5.69 -3.59 -6.86
CA ILE A 110 -7.05 -3.95 -6.43
C ILE A 110 -8.09 -3.03 -7.08
N SER A 111 -7.79 -1.75 -7.26
CA SER A 111 -8.71 -0.81 -7.89
C SER A 111 -8.99 -1.17 -9.35
N ALA A 112 -7.98 -1.53 -10.14
CA ALA A 112 -8.15 -1.99 -11.51
C ALA A 112 -8.87 -3.33 -11.58
N ALA A 113 -8.48 -4.29 -10.71
CA ALA A 113 -9.11 -5.60 -10.65
C ALA A 113 -10.60 -5.51 -10.29
N LEU A 114 -10.96 -4.67 -9.29
CA LEU A 114 -12.35 -4.48 -8.90
C LEU A 114 -13.16 -3.84 -10.03
N ALA A 115 -12.62 -2.81 -10.67
CA ALA A 115 -13.28 -2.11 -11.76
C ALA A 115 -13.53 -3.04 -12.97
N ALA A 116 -12.55 -3.85 -13.34
CA ALA A 116 -12.73 -4.85 -14.40
C ALA A 116 -13.70 -5.96 -13.98
N SER A 117 -13.64 -6.43 -12.72
CA SER A 117 -14.54 -7.45 -12.20
C SER A 117 -16.00 -7.02 -12.20
N ASP A 118 -16.28 -5.77 -11.87
CA ASP A 118 -17.61 -5.21 -11.91
C ASP A 118 -18.16 -5.17 -13.35
N LYS A 119 -17.34 -4.64 -14.26
CA LYS A 119 -17.70 -4.54 -15.69
C LYS A 119 -17.96 -5.90 -16.32
N GLU A 120 -17.10 -6.87 -16.08
CA GLU A 120 -17.17 -8.22 -16.65
C GLU A 120 -18.04 -9.17 -15.81
N LYS A 121 -18.61 -8.70 -14.69
CA LYS A 121 -19.44 -9.50 -13.76
C LYS A 121 -18.73 -10.78 -13.30
N SER A 122 -17.42 -10.67 -13.01
CA SER A 122 -16.62 -11.83 -12.66
C SER A 122 -16.95 -12.39 -11.29
N SER A 123 -16.54 -13.64 -11.03
CA SER A 123 -16.71 -14.24 -9.71
C SER A 123 -15.76 -13.64 -8.68
N ALA A 124 -16.14 -13.71 -7.40
CA ALA A 124 -15.27 -13.31 -6.29
C ALA A 124 -13.96 -14.14 -6.22
N ARG A 125 -13.99 -15.40 -6.70
CA ARG A 125 -12.81 -16.25 -6.81
C ARG A 125 -11.84 -15.69 -7.85
N LEU A 126 -12.33 -15.43 -9.07
CA LEU A 126 -11.51 -14.89 -10.17
C LEU A 126 -10.95 -13.53 -9.81
N PHE A 127 -11.72 -12.64 -9.16
CA PHE A 127 -11.23 -11.37 -8.62
C PHE A 127 -10.01 -11.59 -7.69
N ARG A 128 -10.09 -12.52 -6.73
CA ARG A 128 -8.97 -12.78 -5.79
C ARG A 128 -7.75 -13.37 -6.47
N GLU A 129 -7.94 -14.28 -7.42
CA GLU A 129 -6.85 -14.82 -8.24
C GLU A 129 -6.14 -13.70 -9.00
N SER A 130 -6.93 -12.80 -9.59
CA SER A 130 -6.44 -11.65 -10.36
C SER A 130 -5.69 -10.65 -9.48
N VAL A 131 -6.18 -10.37 -8.29
CA VAL A 131 -5.49 -9.53 -7.30
C VAL A 131 -4.15 -10.16 -6.90
N LEU A 132 -4.13 -11.47 -6.61
CA LEU A 132 -2.90 -12.17 -6.25
C LEU A 132 -1.83 -12.05 -7.35
N VAL A 133 -2.19 -12.43 -8.58
CA VAL A 133 -1.20 -12.41 -9.69
C VAL A 133 -0.75 -11.00 -10.04
N GLY A 134 -1.64 -10.02 -9.92
CA GLY A 134 -1.31 -8.62 -10.14
C GLY A 134 -0.35 -8.05 -9.09
N ILE A 135 -0.64 -8.25 -7.81
CA ILE A 135 0.22 -7.76 -6.71
C ILE A 135 1.59 -8.44 -6.79
N GLU A 136 1.64 -9.76 -6.98
CA GLU A 136 2.90 -10.50 -7.09
C GLU A 136 3.74 -10.01 -8.29
N THR A 137 3.09 -9.72 -9.43
CA THR A 137 3.76 -9.14 -10.61
C THR A 137 4.33 -7.77 -10.31
N ALA A 138 3.55 -6.87 -9.70
CA ALA A 138 4.00 -5.52 -9.35
C ALA A 138 5.20 -5.55 -8.39
N ILE A 139 5.16 -6.41 -7.36
CA ILE A 139 6.25 -6.57 -6.41
C ILE A 139 7.52 -7.04 -7.12
N ARG A 140 7.44 -8.06 -7.97
CA ARG A 140 8.60 -8.64 -8.65
C ARG A 140 9.21 -7.67 -9.65
N ILE A 141 8.40 -6.95 -10.41
CA ILE A 141 8.90 -5.88 -11.29
C ILE A 141 9.55 -4.77 -10.46
N GLY A 142 8.97 -4.37 -9.32
CA GLY A 142 9.58 -3.39 -8.43
C GLY A 142 10.93 -3.85 -7.85
N ILE A 143 11.07 -5.13 -7.47
CA ILE A 143 12.35 -5.71 -7.03
C ILE A 143 13.35 -5.71 -8.19
N TRP A 144 12.93 -6.09 -9.40
CA TRP A 144 13.78 -6.11 -10.59
C TRP A 144 14.29 -4.72 -10.98
N LEU A 145 13.42 -3.70 -10.92
CA LEU A 145 13.80 -2.30 -11.09
C LEU A 145 14.79 -1.85 -10.01
N GLY A 146 14.55 -2.19 -8.77
CA GLY A 146 15.45 -2.03 -7.65
C GLY A 146 15.70 -0.59 -7.20
N ARG A 147 16.70 -0.42 -6.34
CA ARG A 147 17.00 0.86 -5.69
C ARG A 147 17.52 1.93 -6.66
N LYS A 148 18.25 1.54 -7.72
CA LYS A 148 18.77 2.48 -8.71
C LYS A 148 17.62 3.27 -9.36
N HIS A 149 16.55 2.58 -9.79
CA HIS A 149 15.35 3.20 -10.32
C HIS A 149 14.70 4.17 -9.31
N TYR A 150 14.54 3.74 -8.05
CA TYR A 150 13.98 4.57 -7.00
C TYR A 150 14.83 5.81 -6.71
N HIS A 151 16.17 5.67 -6.63
CA HIS A 151 17.07 6.80 -6.39
C HIS A 151 17.18 7.76 -7.58
N LYS A 152 16.93 7.27 -8.78
CA LYS A 152 16.85 8.11 -9.98
C LYS A 152 15.64 9.07 -9.95
N GLY A 153 14.69 8.83 -9.06
CA GLY A 153 13.54 9.71 -8.85
C GLY A 153 12.20 9.15 -9.31
N PHE A 154 12.12 7.88 -9.68
CA PHE A 154 10.87 7.25 -10.08
C PHE A 154 10.01 6.82 -8.88
N HIS A 155 8.69 6.93 -9.02
CA HIS A 155 7.70 6.45 -8.08
C HIS A 155 7.33 4.99 -8.40
N ILE A 156 8.02 4.04 -7.78
CA ILE A 156 7.87 2.60 -8.08
C ILE A 156 6.43 2.11 -7.94
N THR A 157 5.66 2.64 -7.00
CA THR A 157 4.23 2.32 -6.88
C THR A 157 3.50 2.46 -8.22
N ALA A 158 3.80 3.51 -8.98
CA ALA A 158 3.15 3.73 -10.27
C ALA A 158 3.88 2.97 -11.40
N THR A 159 5.22 3.07 -11.46
CA THR A 159 5.99 2.50 -12.57
C THR A 159 6.01 0.98 -12.60
N ALA A 160 5.96 0.30 -11.46
CA ALA A 160 5.80 -1.15 -11.38
C ALA A 160 4.33 -1.57 -11.26
N GLY A 161 3.51 -0.78 -10.55
CA GLY A 161 2.10 -1.07 -10.28
C GLY A 161 1.24 -1.17 -11.54
N ILE A 162 1.54 -0.39 -12.58
CA ILE A 162 0.84 -0.45 -13.87
C ILE A 162 0.87 -1.87 -14.46
N PHE A 163 1.98 -2.57 -14.38
CA PHE A 163 2.08 -3.95 -14.87
C PHE A 163 1.25 -4.91 -14.02
N GLY A 164 1.21 -4.70 -12.70
CA GLY A 164 0.35 -5.47 -11.80
C GLY A 164 -1.13 -5.29 -12.12
N SER A 165 -1.59 -4.05 -12.33
CA SER A 165 -2.98 -3.79 -12.73
C SER A 165 -3.28 -4.39 -14.12
N THR A 166 -2.36 -4.30 -15.07
CA THR A 166 -2.50 -4.91 -16.40
C THR A 166 -2.69 -6.42 -16.30
N VAL A 167 -1.84 -7.10 -15.54
CA VAL A 167 -1.88 -8.56 -15.40
C VAL A 167 -3.14 -9.01 -14.65
N ALA A 168 -3.55 -8.28 -13.61
CA ALA A 168 -4.78 -8.57 -12.89
C ALA A 168 -6.01 -8.48 -13.81
N VAL A 169 -6.10 -7.41 -14.61
CA VAL A 169 -7.21 -7.22 -15.54
C VAL A 169 -7.15 -8.24 -16.67
N ALA A 170 -5.98 -8.54 -17.22
CA ALA A 170 -5.81 -9.56 -18.25
C ALA A 170 -6.28 -10.95 -17.78
N ARG A 171 -6.07 -11.28 -16.51
CA ARG A 171 -6.60 -12.49 -15.87
C ARG A 171 -8.11 -12.47 -15.80
N ILE A 172 -8.74 -11.37 -15.40
CA ILE A 172 -10.22 -11.23 -15.37
C ILE A 172 -10.81 -11.43 -16.76
N LEU A 173 -10.16 -10.88 -17.78
CA LEU A 173 -10.59 -10.99 -19.17
C LEU A 173 -10.32 -12.37 -19.80
N GLY A 174 -9.72 -13.31 -19.07
CA GLY A 174 -9.35 -14.62 -19.58
C GLY A 174 -8.40 -14.59 -20.77
N LEU A 175 -7.49 -13.62 -20.82
CA LEU A 175 -6.59 -13.46 -21.96
C LEU A 175 -5.61 -14.63 -22.08
N SER A 176 -5.34 -15.07 -23.31
CA SER A 176 -4.31 -16.06 -23.60
C SER A 176 -2.91 -15.52 -23.21
N LYS A 177 -1.95 -16.42 -22.93
CA LYS A 177 -0.56 -16.08 -22.63
C LYS A 177 -0.01 -15.04 -23.62
N LYS A 178 -0.21 -15.22 -24.92
CA LYS A 178 0.22 -14.28 -25.97
C LYS A 178 -0.38 -12.89 -25.80
N LYS A 179 -1.69 -12.81 -25.51
CA LYS A 179 -2.36 -11.51 -25.31
C LYS A 179 -1.93 -10.83 -24.01
N ILE A 180 -1.63 -11.61 -22.94
CA ILE A 180 -1.06 -11.06 -21.71
C ILE A 180 0.31 -10.42 -21.98
N MET A 181 1.17 -11.06 -22.77
CA MET A 181 2.45 -10.49 -23.17
C MET A 181 2.26 -9.13 -23.90
N HIS A 182 1.32 -9.08 -24.85
CA HIS A 182 1.01 -7.81 -25.54
C HIS A 182 0.46 -6.75 -24.57
N ALA A 183 -0.40 -7.11 -23.62
CA ALA A 183 -0.90 -6.18 -22.62
C ALA A 183 0.22 -5.57 -21.78
N ILE A 184 1.18 -6.38 -21.33
CA ILE A 184 2.37 -5.93 -20.57
C ILE A 184 3.21 -4.96 -21.44
N GLY A 185 3.45 -5.30 -22.71
CA GLY A 185 4.18 -4.43 -23.64
C GLY A 185 3.47 -3.09 -23.90
N ILE A 186 2.13 -3.07 -24.01
CA ILE A 186 1.34 -1.84 -24.13
C ILE A 186 1.48 -1.00 -22.86
N ALA A 187 1.38 -1.63 -21.69
CA ALA A 187 1.47 -0.95 -20.40
C ALA A 187 2.80 -0.22 -20.20
N SER A 188 3.91 -0.76 -20.73
CA SER A 188 5.22 -0.13 -20.60
C SER A 188 5.30 1.27 -21.19
N SER A 189 4.55 1.52 -22.28
CA SER A 189 4.50 2.84 -22.93
C SER A 189 3.68 3.88 -22.14
N SER A 190 2.89 3.43 -21.14
CA SER A 190 2.10 4.31 -20.27
C SER A 190 2.62 4.35 -18.84
N SER A 191 3.73 3.67 -18.56
CA SER A 191 4.35 3.67 -17.24
C SER A 191 4.94 5.04 -16.94
N SER A 192 4.54 5.62 -15.80
CA SER A 192 5.01 6.94 -15.40
C SER A 192 4.89 7.12 -13.88
N GLY A 193 5.51 8.18 -13.38
CA GLY A 193 5.44 8.56 -11.97
C GLY A 193 6.80 8.94 -11.40
N ILE A 194 6.86 10.10 -10.71
CA ILE A 194 8.11 10.65 -10.15
C ILE A 194 7.94 11.05 -8.70
N LYS A 195 9.02 10.90 -7.94
CA LYS A 195 9.08 11.20 -6.49
C LYS A 195 9.01 12.70 -6.19
N ALA A 196 9.28 13.56 -7.16
CA ALA A 196 9.17 15.00 -6.98
C ALA A 196 7.77 15.44 -6.49
N HIS A 197 6.76 14.62 -6.69
CA HIS A 197 5.39 14.87 -6.22
C HIS A 197 5.08 14.29 -4.82
N PHE A 198 6.06 13.74 -4.12
CA PHE A 198 5.82 13.27 -2.76
C PHE A 198 5.44 14.44 -1.85
N GLY A 199 4.40 14.26 -1.03
CA GLY A 199 3.80 15.32 -0.22
C GLY A 199 2.74 16.18 -0.92
N SER A 200 2.46 15.95 -2.22
CA SER A 200 1.40 16.64 -2.97
C SER A 200 0.24 15.70 -3.34
N MET A 201 -0.90 16.26 -3.77
CA MET A 201 -2.05 15.50 -4.28
C MET A 201 -1.73 14.70 -5.56
N VAL A 202 -0.64 15.04 -6.26
CA VAL A 202 -0.22 14.32 -7.46
C VAL A 202 0.34 12.93 -7.12
N LYS A 203 0.85 12.70 -5.89
CA LYS A 203 1.32 11.37 -5.49
C LYS A 203 0.22 10.31 -5.60
N PRO A 204 -0.96 10.43 -4.97
CA PRO A 204 -2.07 9.48 -5.17
C PRO A 204 -2.64 9.52 -6.59
N LEU A 205 -2.59 10.64 -7.30
CA LEU A 205 -3.03 10.71 -8.69
C LEU A 205 -2.19 9.83 -9.62
N GLN A 206 -0.87 9.74 -9.41
CA GLN A 206 -0.01 8.81 -10.15
C GLN A 206 -0.44 7.34 -9.97
N VAL A 207 -0.93 7.00 -8.78
CA VAL A 207 -1.46 5.65 -8.46
C VAL A 207 -2.76 5.39 -9.24
N GLY A 208 -3.63 6.39 -9.31
CA GLY A 208 -4.85 6.36 -10.13
C GLY A 208 -4.55 6.15 -11.62
N PHE A 209 -3.60 6.91 -12.15
CA PHE A 209 -3.17 6.77 -13.54
C PHE A 209 -2.59 5.38 -13.84
N ALA A 210 -1.72 4.86 -12.98
CA ALA A 210 -1.17 3.52 -13.14
C ALA A 210 -2.26 2.44 -13.13
N SER A 211 -3.26 2.56 -12.26
CA SER A 211 -4.39 1.65 -12.17
C SER A 211 -5.21 1.64 -13.46
N SER A 212 -5.65 2.81 -13.91
CA SER A 212 -6.51 2.96 -15.09
C SER A 212 -5.78 2.66 -16.40
N ARG A 213 -4.51 3.04 -16.54
CA ARG A 213 -3.72 2.75 -17.74
C ARG A 213 -3.37 1.27 -17.86
N GLY A 214 -3.13 0.59 -16.72
CA GLY A 214 -2.95 -0.86 -16.74
C GLY A 214 -4.22 -1.60 -17.13
N LEU A 215 -5.38 -1.15 -16.66
CA LEU A 215 -6.69 -1.66 -17.10
C LEU A 215 -6.86 -1.46 -18.61
N GLU A 216 -6.62 -0.25 -19.12
CA GLU A 216 -6.74 0.07 -20.54
C GLU A 216 -5.82 -0.81 -21.42
N ALA A 217 -4.57 -1.04 -20.99
CA ALA A 217 -3.61 -1.88 -21.72
C ALA A 217 -4.12 -3.30 -21.92
N ALA A 218 -4.78 -3.89 -20.90
CA ALA A 218 -5.37 -5.23 -21.00
C ALA A 218 -6.53 -5.27 -22.01
N TYR A 219 -7.41 -4.26 -22.02
CA TYR A 219 -8.50 -4.19 -23.01
C TYR A 219 -7.98 -3.94 -24.43
N LEU A 220 -6.94 -3.13 -24.61
CA LEU A 220 -6.32 -2.92 -25.92
C LEU A 220 -5.72 -4.21 -26.48
N ALA A 221 -5.04 -5.00 -25.66
CA ALA A 221 -4.54 -6.32 -26.06
C ALA A 221 -5.69 -7.32 -26.34
N GLN A 222 -6.78 -7.26 -25.58
CA GLN A 222 -7.98 -8.05 -25.87
C GLN A 222 -8.52 -7.75 -27.29
N LYS A 223 -8.54 -6.48 -27.67
CA LYS A 223 -8.99 -6.01 -29.00
C LYS A 223 -8.00 -6.30 -30.13
N GLY A 224 -6.79 -6.76 -29.82
CA GLY A 224 -5.83 -7.23 -30.83
C GLY A 224 -4.62 -6.31 -31.07
N ILE A 225 -4.42 -5.26 -30.27
CA ILE A 225 -3.18 -4.48 -30.35
C ILE A 225 -2.01 -5.36 -29.97
N LYS A 226 -0.96 -5.33 -30.79
CA LYS A 226 0.27 -6.10 -30.60
C LYS A 226 1.39 -5.16 -30.14
N SER A 227 2.27 -5.66 -29.30
CA SER A 227 3.48 -4.98 -28.82
C SER A 227 4.72 -5.81 -29.08
N ASN A 228 5.91 -5.24 -28.83
CA ASN A 228 7.15 -6.00 -28.75
C ASN A 228 7.13 -6.90 -27.52
N ASN A 229 7.47 -8.20 -27.70
CA ASN A 229 7.50 -9.19 -26.61
C ASN A 229 8.84 -9.19 -25.84
N GLN A 230 9.85 -8.42 -26.27
CA GLN A 230 11.16 -8.32 -25.63
C GLN A 230 11.32 -7.04 -24.81
N ILE A 231 10.19 -6.44 -24.37
CA ILE A 231 10.16 -5.14 -23.72
C ILE A 231 11.03 -5.04 -22.45
N PHE A 232 11.34 -6.15 -21.79
CA PHE A 232 12.22 -6.18 -20.62
C PHE A 232 13.65 -6.62 -20.95
N ASP A 233 13.88 -7.25 -22.08
CA ASP A 233 15.11 -8.01 -22.37
C ASP A 233 15.93 -7.41 -23.54
N ASP A 234 15.42 -6.41 -24.26
CA ASP A 234 16.10 -5.72 -25.38
C ASP A 234 17.06 -4.63 -24.87
N LYS A 235 18.04 -4.26 -25.70
CA LYS A 235 18.98 -3.14 -25.46
C LYS A 235 18.30 -1.79 -25.28
N ASN A 236 17.12 -1.58 -25.86
CA ASN A 236 16.25 -0.42 -25.67
C ASN A 236 15.09 -0.73 -24.72
N SER A 237 15.26 -1.68 -23.82
CA SER A 237 14.22 -2.20 -22.96
C SER A 237 13.73 -1.17 -21.94
N TYR A 238 12.54 -1.45 -21.41
CA TYR A 238 11.96 -0.70 -20.30
C TYR A 238 12.95 -0.52 -19.13
N GLY A 239 13.71 -1.59 -18.78
CA GLY A 239 14.70 -1.52 -17.71
C GLY A 239 15.84 -0.56 -17.99
N MET A 240 16.33 -0.50 -19.23
CA MET A 240 17.39 0.43 -19.61
C MET A 240 16.92 1.88 -19.50
N VAL A 241 15.76 2.21 -20.09
CA VAL A 241 15.17 3.55 -20.06
C VAL A 241 14.84 3.99 -18.64
N TYR A 242 14.32 3.08 -17.81
CA TYR A 242 13.90 3.35 -16.44
C TYR A 242 14.97 3.09 -15.38
N SER A 243 16.24 2.94 -15.80
CA SER A 243 17.39 2.76 -14.88
C SER A 243 17.23 1.61 -13.90
N ALA A 244 16.83 0.42 -14.37
CA ALA A 244 16.69 -0.78 -13.55
C ALA A 244 18.04 -1.29 -13.01
N ASN A 245 17.99 -2.04 -11.90
CA ASN A 245 19.11 -2.82 -11.40
C ASN A 245 19.25 -4.20 -12.09
N PHE A 246 18.23 -4.62 -12.85
CA PHE A 246 18.17 -5.94 -13.52
C PHE A 246 18.34 -7.11 -12.54
N ILE A 247 17.57 -7.09 -11.46
CA ILE A 247 17.62 -8.17 -10.45
C ILE A 247 16.76 -9.36 -10.94
N ASP A 248 17.24 -10.11 -11.94
CA ASP A 248 16.48 -11.17 -12.63
C ASP A 248 16.04 -12.31 -11.70
N LYS A 249 16.75 -12.52 -10.59
CA LYS A 249 16.33 -13.46 -9.54
C LYS A 249 14.96 -13.11 -8.94
N ALA A 250 14.44 -11.88 -9.15
CA ALA A 250 13.09 -11.50 -8.75
C ALA A 250 12.02 -12.41 -9.39
N PHE A 251 12.30 -12.99 -10.55
CA PHE A 251 11.38 -13.88 -11.26
C PHE A 251 11.70 -15.37 -11.06
N SER A 252 12.69 -15.69 -10.24
CA SER A 252 12.90 -17.06 -9.80
C SER A 252 11.76 -17.51 -8.90
N ASN A 253 11.36 -18.77 -9.01
CA ASN A 253 10.29 -19.36 -8.19
C ASN A 253 8.92 -18.61 -8.25
N LEU A 254 8.64 -17.90 -9.36
CA LEU A 254 7.34 -17.29 -9.61
C LEU A 254 6.25 -18.37 -9.63
N GLY A 255 5.19 -18.20 -8.82
CA GLY A 255 4.14 -19.20 -8.61
C GLY A 255 4.43 -20.26 -7.54
N CYS A 256 5.67 -20.34 -7.01
CA CYS A 256 6.04 -21.23 -5.90
C CYS A 256 6.30 -20.47 -4.61
N VAL A 257 6.96 -19.32 -4.69
CA VAL A 257 7.20 -18.40 -3.57
C VAL A 257 6.41 -17.13 -3.80
N PHE A 258 5.72 -16.65 -2.77
CA PHE A 258 4.83 -15.49 -2.85
C PHE A 258 5.38 -14.31 -2.04
N ASN A 259 5.93 -13.32 -2.74
CA ASN A 259 6.45 -12.09 -2.13
C ASN A 259 5.34 -11.19 -1.57
N ILE A 260 4.11 -11.42 -1.95
CA ILE A 260 2.94 -10.77 -1.35
C ILE A 260 2.89 -10.95 0.17
N ASP A 261 3.40 -12.07 0.70
CA ASP A 261 3.46 -12.37 2.14
C ASP A 261 4.44 -11.45 2.91
N ASP A 262 5.31 -10.72 2.21
CA ASP A 262 6.27 -9.78 2.78
C ASP A 262 5.77 -8.32 2.80
N LEU A 263 4.57 -8.05 2.27
CA LEU A 263 3.92 -6.75 2.42
C LEU A 263 3.75 -6.39 3.90
N LYS A 264 3.97 -5.12 4.21
CA LYS A 264 3.83 -4.59 5.57
C LYS A 264 2.67 -3.60 5.64
N PHE A 265 1.73 -3.89 6.50
CA PHE A 265 0.61 -3.00 6.78
C PHE A 265 1.03 -1.81 7.63
N LYS A 266 0.45 -0.67 7.37
CA LYS A 266 0.54 0.48 8.26
C LYS A 266 -0.55 0.38 9.33
N PHE A 267 -0.16 0.35 10.60
CA PHE A 267 -1.08 0.30 11.75
C PHE A 267 -1.34 1.68 12.36
N HIS A 268 -0.53 2.66 11.99
CA HIS A 268 -0.60 4.04 12.48
C HIS A 268 -0.77 4.98 11.28
N ALA A 269 -1.60 6.01 11.41
CA ALA A 269 -1.94 6.93 10.32
C ALA A 269 -0.85 7.99 10.09
N CYS A 270 0.42 7.55 10.00
CA CYS A 270 1.60 8.40 9.83
C CYS A 270 2.65 7.75 8.93
N CYS A 271 3.77 8.42 8.70
CA CYS A 271 4.86 7.90 7.88
C CYS A 271 5.34 6.53 8.37
N HIS A 272 5.50 5.57 7.46
CA HIS A 272 5.87 4.19 7.81
C HIS A 272 7.21 4.12 8.54
N GLY A 273 8.17 5.00 8.22
CA GLY A 273 9.46 5.06 8.90
C GLY A 273 9.36 5.35 10.40
N THR A 274 8.23 5.87 10.90
CA THR A 274 8.04 6.14 12.33
C THR A 274 7.37 4.98 13.09
N HIS A 275 6.82 3.98 12.38
CA HIS A 275 6.05 2.91 13.00
C HIS A 275 6.87 2.05 13.97
N SER A 276 8.13 1.76 13.64
CA SER A 276 9.02 0.99 14.52
C SER A 276 9.22 1.68 15.87
N ALA A 277 9.35 3.02 15.89
CA ALA A 277 9.44 3.80 17.11
C ALA A 277 8.13 3.74 17.93
N ILE A 278 6.98 3.90 17.26
CA ILE A 278 5.67 3.83 17.92
C ILE A 278 5.45 2.45 18.55
N GLU A 279 5.75 1.37 17.84
CA GLU A 279 5.60 -0.01 18.34
C GLU A 279 6.53 -0.29 19.53
N ALA A 280 7.77 0.18 19.49
CA ALA A 280 8.71 0.08 20.60
C ALA A 280 8.22 0.86 21.84
N LEU A 281 7.70 2.07 21.64
CA LEU A 281 7.12 2.90 22.71
C LEU A 281 5.87 2.26 23.32
N ILE A 282 4.96 1.72 22.50
CA ILE A 282 3.76 0.99 22.97
C ILE A 282 4.20 -0.20 23.83
N TYR A 283 5.16 -1.00 23.35
CA TYR A 283 5.67 -2.15 24.11
C TYR A 283 6.22 -1.73 25.47
N LEU A 284 7.11 -0.72 25.53
CA LEU A 284 7.71 -0.26 26.78
C LEU A 284 6.65 0.32 27.72
N ARG A 285 5.76 1.18 27.21
CA ARG A 285 4.69 1.80 27.98
C ARG A 285 3.80 0.76 28.65
N ASP A 286 3.36 -0.25 27.89
CA ASP A 286 2.35 -1.20 28.36
C ASP A 286 2.98 -2.29 29.25
N LYS A 287 4.17 -2.79 28.90
CA LYS A 287 4.91 -3.78 29.69
C LYS A 287 5.29 -3.25 31.08
N TYR A 288 5.81 -2.02 31.11
CA TYR A 288 6.31 -1.42 32.36
C TYR A 288 5.32 -0.41 32.98
N LYS A 289 4.10 -0.32 32.45
CA LYS A 289 3.03 0.59 32.93
C LYS A 289 3.48 2.05 33.09
N ILE A 290 4.32 2.52 32.16
CA ILE A 290 4.94 3.86 32.23
C ILE A 290 3.86 4.93 32.07
N LYS A 291 3.80 5.86 33.03
CA LYS A 291 2.95 7.06 32.99
C LYS A 291 3.74 8.22 32.34
N ALA A 292 3.11 8.99 31.44
CA ALA A 292 3.77 10.11 30.76
C ALA A 292 4.45 11.11 31.74
N LYS A 293 3.80 11.40 32.88
CA LYS A 293 4.33 12.29 33.92
C LYS A 293 5.64 11.84 34.57
N SER A 294 5.95 10.51 34.56
CA SER A 294 7.18 9.97 35.14
C SER A 294 8.40 10.04 34.21
N ILE A 295 8.20 10.39 32.94
CA ILE A 295 9.26 10.43 31.93
C ILE A 295 10.17 11.63 32.18
N ARG A 296 11.48 11.34 32.28
CA ARG A 296 12.57 12.34 32.27
C ARG A 296 13.03 12.62 30.84
N ASN A 297 13.31 11.55 30.09
CA ASN A 297 13.82 11.64 28.72
C ASN A 297 13.45 10.39 27.92
N ILE A 298 13.32 10.54 26.60
CA ILE A 298 13.15 9.46 25.63
C ILE A 298 14.23 9.66 24.55
N LYS A 299 15.05 8.64 24.30
CA LYS A 299 16.00 8.63 23.19
C LYS A 299 15.52 7.67 22.12
N ILE A 300 15.43 8.15 20.88
CA ILE A 300 14.98 7.37 19.71
C ILE A 300 16.15 7.31 18.73
N PHE A 301 16.74 6.12 18.58
CA PHE A 301 17.84 5.88 17.64
C PHE A 301 17.26 5.43 16.32
N ILE A 302 17.58 6.13 15.24
CA ILE A 302 17.03 5.94 13.89
C ILE A 302 18.13 5.84 12.84
N ASN A 303 17.81 5.26 11.68
CA ASN A 303 18.67 5.37 10.52
C ASN A 303 18.77 6.84 10.08
N PRO A 304 19.99 7.35 9.74
CA PRO A 304 20.22 8.77 9.43
C PRO A 304 19.32 9.34 8.33
N GLN A 305 18.89 8.53 7.34
CA GLN A 305 18.01 9.00 6.26
C GLN A 305 16.69 9.63 6.77
N TYR A 306 16.20 9.19 7.94
CA TYR A 306 14.95 9.70 8.51
C TYR A 306 15.05 11.07 9.15
N LEU A 307 16.25 11.60 9.34
CA LEU A 307 16.44 13.00 9.78
C LEU A 307 15.80 13.99 8.80
N ASN A 308 15.88 13.68 7.50
CA ASN A 308 15.32 14.52 6.45
C ASN A 308 13.85 14.21 6.13
N ILE A 309 13.31 13.08 6.63
CA ILE A 309 11.96 12.62 6.28
C ILE A 309 10.98 12.81 7.43
N CYS A 310 11.35 12.38 8.65
CA CYS A 310 10.41 12.24 9.77
C CYS A 310 10.83 13.05 11.02
N ASN A 311 11.69 14.03 10.90
CA ASN A 311 12.28 14.75 12.02
C ASN A 311 11.77 16.20 12.16
N ILE A 312 10.51 16.47 11.86
CA ILE A 312 9.92 17.78 12.11
C ILE A 312 9.90 18.02 13.62
N GLN A 313 10.70 19.00 14.07
CA GLN A 313 10.93 19.27 15.49
C GLN A 313 9.70 19.89 16.16
N HIS A 314 9.06 20.86 15.50
CA HIS A 314 7.91 21.63 15.99
C HIS A 314 6.80 21.62 14.95
N PRO A 315 5.97 20.56 14.89
CA PRO A 315 4.88 20.48 13.92
C PRO A 315 3.83 21.55 14.20
N LYS A 316 3.41 22.27 13.14
CA LYS A 316 2.43 23.35 13.19
C LYS A 316 1.00 22.91 12.84
N ASN A 317 0.86 21.75 12.22
CA ASN A 317 -0.41 21.18 11.80
C ASN A 317 -0.41 19.65 11.88
N GLY A 318 -1.59 19.05 11.72
CA GLY A 318 -1.77 17.59 11.83
C GLY A 318 -0.96 16.81 10.82
N LEU A 319 -0.77 17.32 9.60
CA LEU A 319 0.07 16.65 8.59
C LEU A 319 1.53 16.58 9.06
N GLN A 320 2.07 17.64 9.63
CA GLN A 320 3.45 17.67 10.14
C GLN A 320 3.65 16.75 11.34
N ILE A 321 2.62 16.49 12.16
CA ILE A 321 2.70 15.50 13.24
C ILE A 321 3.04 14.11 12.68
N LYS A 322 2.49 13.73 11.52
CA LYS A 322 2.74 12.43 10.88
C LYS A 322 4.22 12.20 10.53
N PHE A 323 5.04 13.26 10.52
CA PHE A 323 6.47 13.26 10.21
C PHE A 323 7.32 13.80 11.37
N SER A 324 6.83 13.69 12.63
CA SER A 324 7.53 14.15 13.83
C SER A 324 7.68 13.03 14.85
N TYR A 325 8.85 12.41 14.94
CA TYR A 325 9.14 11.41 15.96
C TYR A 325 8.84 11.92 17.38
N LYS A 326 9.18 13.19 17.68
CA LYS A 326 8.96 13.80 19.00
C LYS A 326 7.48 13.83 19.36
N MET A 327 6.64 14.33 18.45
CA MET A 327 5.20 14.43 18.71
C MET A 327 4.54 13.05 18.71
N LEU A 328 4.95 12.14 17.82
CA LEU A 328 4.45 10.75 17.79
C LEU A 328 4.80 10.00 19.08
N ALA A 329 5.99 10.20 19.63
CA ALA A 329 6.36 9.65 20.93
C ALA A 329 5.47 10.19 22.04
N SER A 330 5.23 11.49 22.06
CA SER A 330 4.34 12.12 23.03
C SER A 330 2.90 11.58 22.94
N LEU A 331 2.33 11.53 21.75
CA LEU A 331 0.99 10.97 21.52
C LEU A 331 0.90 9.52 22.01
N THR A 332 1.91 8.71 21.68
CA THR A 332 1.99 7.31 22.08
C THR A 332 2.03 7.15 23.60
N MET A 333 2.87 7.93 24.28
CA MET A 333 3.00 7.85 25.76
C MET A 333 1.76 8.36 26.48
N HIS A 334 0.96 9.24 25.86
CA HIS A 334 -0.34 9.68 26.36
C HIS A 334 -1.51 8.77 25.92
N LYS A 335 -1.24 7.60 25.32
CA LYS A 335 -2.22 6.60 24.89
C LYS A 335 -3.22 7.11 23.83
N PHE A 336 -2.83 8.10 23.02
CA PHE A 336 -3.64 8.45 21.85
C PHE A 336 -3.71 7.26 20.88
N ASN A 337 -4.86 7.10 20.24
CA ASN A 337 -5.03 6.08 19.21
C ASN A 337 -4.36 6.53 17.90
N THR A 338 -3.12 6.11 17.68
CA THR A 338 -2.35 6.46 16.48
C THR A 338 -2.87 5.83 15.19
N ALA A 339 -3.82 4.88 15.27
CA ALA A 339 -4.53 4.36 14.10
C ALA A 339 -5.64 5.31 13.60
N SER A 340 -6.12 6.22 14.46
CA SER A 340 -7.17 7.18 14.12
C SER A 340 -6.62 8.42 13.43
N LEU A 341 -7.25 8.82 12.32
CA LEU A 341 -6.93 10.07 11.61
C LEU A 341 -7.13 11.30 12.51
N ASN A 342 -8.12 11.29 13.40
CA ASN A 342 -8.41 12.39 14.32
C ASN A 342 -7.28 12.67 15.33
N THR A 343 -6.38 11.71 15.54
CA THR A 343 -5.19 11.92 16.38
C THR A 343 -4.23 12.94 15.76
N PHE A 344 -4.28 13.11 14.45
CA PHE A 344 -3.43 14.03 13.71
C PHE A 344 -4.14 15.35 13.40
N SER A 345 -4.70 15.99 14.45
CA SER A 345 -5.37 17.28 14.35
C SER A 345 -4.40 18.44 14.64
N ASN A 346 -4.72 19.61 14.10
CA ASN A 346 -3.96 20.85 14.36
C ASN A 346 -3.93 21.20 15.85
N ASP A 347 -5.01 20.92 16.58
CA ASP A 347 -5.11 21.20 18.02
C ASP A 347 -4.08 20.40 18.84
N ASN A 348 -3.76 19.18 18.40
CA ASN A 348 -2.78 18.37 19.11
C ASN A 348 -1.36 18.93 19.03
N CYS A 349 -1.05 19.78 18.05
CA CYS A 349 0.23 20.49 17.99
C CYS A 349 0.47 21.45 19.15
N LYS A 350 -0.63 22.03 19.68
CA LYS A 350 -0.59 23.11 20.69
C LYS A 350 -0.88 22.62 22.12
N LYS A 351 -1.27 21.37 22.31
CA LYS A 351 -1.60 20.84 23.64
C LYS A 351 -0.37 20.81 24.55
N LYS A 352 -0.33 21.65 25.57
CA LYS A 352 0.79 21.80 26.52
C LYS A 352 1.31 20.45 27.04
N LYS A 353 0.43 19.50 27.41
CA LYS A 353 0.84 18.16 27.87
C LYS A 353 1.62 17.37 26.82
N LEU A 354 1.27 17.51 25.53
CA LEU A 354 1.95 16.82 24.44
C LEU A 354 3.29 17.48 24.13
N VAL A 355 3.34 18.78 24.04
CA VAL A 355 4.56 19.56 23.81
C VAL A 355 5.58 19.26 24.91
N LYS A 356 5.17 19.27 26.19
CA LYS A 356 6.06 18.96 27.33
C LYS A 356 6.75 17.60 27.25
N ILE A 357 6.11 16.58 26.69
CA ILE A 357 6.78 15.27 26.49
C ILE A 357 7.59 15.26 25.20
N ALA A 358 7.12 15.90 24.12
CA ALA A 358 7.87 16.01 22.87
C ALA A 358 9.24 16.71 23.06
N GLU A 359 9.32 17.72 23.93
CA GLU A 359 10.56 18.41 24.30
C GLU A 359 11.58 17.51 25.04
N LYS A 360 11.12 16.40 25.62
CA LYS A 360 11.97 15.40 26.30
C LYS A 360 12.44 14.28 25.39
N VAL A 361 12.20 14.40 24.08
CA VAL A 361 12.56 13.37 23.10
C VAL A 361 13.76 13.79 22.29
N ASP A 362 14.83 13.01 22.36
CA ASP A 362 16.04 13.17 21.57
C ASP A 362 16.03 12.18 20.42
N ILE A 363 16.26 12.67 19.21
CA ILE A 363 16.40 11.85 18.00
C ILE A 363 17.88 11.70 17.70
N ILE A 364 18.37 10.46 17.72
CA ILE A 364 19.79 10.13 17.61
C ILE A 364 20.01 9.31 16.33
N PRO A 365 20.70 9.84 15.32
CA PRO A 365 21.05 9.07 14.14
C PRO A 365 22.08 7.99 14.50
N ASN A 366 21.92 6.80 13.90
CA ASN A 366 22.83 5.68 14.09
C ASN A 366 22.88 4.84 12.80
N GLU A 367 24.01 4.82 12.12
CA GLU A 367 24.23 4.11 10.87
C GLU A 367 24.13 2.57 11.01
N LYS A 368 24.29 2.03 12.22
CA LYS A 368 24.16 0.59 12.51
C LYS A 368 22.70 0.13 12.56
N ILE A 369 21.74 1.07 12.55
CA ILE A 369 20.31 0.77 12.57
C ILE A 369 19.80 0.75 11.12
N SER A 370 19.11 -0.34 10.75
CA SER A 370 18.52 -0.47 9.42
C SER A 370 17.38 0.55 9.19
N GLU A 371 17.00 0.74 7.93
CA GLU A 371 15.89 1.63 7.56
C GLU A 371 14.52 1.18 8.08
N THR A 372 14.39 -0.05 8.57
CA THR A 372 13.13 -0.61 9.10
C THR A 372 13.14 -0.73 10.61
N GLU A 373 14.28 -0.50 11.24
CA GLU A 373 14.48 -0.64 12.68
C GLU A 373 14.51 0.70 13.41
N THR A 374 14.12 0.68 14.67
CA THR A 374 14.31 1.78 15.62
C THR A 374 14.60 1.20 17.00
N LYS A 375 15.56 1.78 17.73
CA LYS A 375 15.78 1.49 19.15
C LYS A 375 15.29 2.66 19.97
N VAL A 376 14.46 2.37 20.96
CA VAL A 376 13.94 3.38 21.91
C VAL A 376 14.51 3.10 23.30
N LEU A 377 14.92 4.17 23.98
CA LEU A 377 15.34 4.17 25.39
C LEU A 377 14.47 5.18 26.16
N ILE A 378 13.79 4.73 27.20
CA ILE A 378 13.00 5.59 28.09
C ILE A 378 13.69 5.69 29.45
N ILE A 379 13.92 6.90 29.93
CA ILE A 379 14.45 7.21 31.26
C ILE A 379 13.31 7.82 32.07
N THR A 380 12.96 7.17 33.17
CA THR A 380 11.94 7.66 34.13
C THR A 380 12.60 8.21 35.38
N LYS A 381 11.80 8.83 36.25
CA LYS A 381 12.30 9.41 37.50
C LYS A 381 12.81 8.34 38.47
N ASN A 382 12.22 7.16 38.47
CA ASN A 382 12.36 6.17 39.57
C ASN A 382 12.74 4.76 39.07
N SER A 383 13.28 4.62 37.85
CA SER A 383 13.72 3.30 37.33
C SER A 383 14.98 3.40 36.50
N LYS A 384 15.70 2.27 36.40
CA LYS A 384 16.78 2.12 35.42
C LYS A 384 16.27 2.38 34.01
N PRO A 385 17.13 2.84 33.07
CA PRO A 385 16.75 3.04 31.69
C PRO A 385 16.15 1.76 31.07
N LEU A 386 15.01 1.92 30.37
CA LEU A 386 14.29 0.83 29.74
C LEU A 386 14.44 0.95 28.22
N SER A 387 14.82 -0.13 27.54
CA SER A 387 15.03 -0.09 26.09
C SER A 387 14.28 -1.17 25.33
N LYS A 388 13.97 -0.89 24.06
CA LYS A 388 13.40 -1.83 23.11
C LYS A 388 13.81 -1.45 21.68
N SER A 389 14.31 -2.43 20.93
CA SER A 389 14.39 -2.36 19.47
C SER A 389 13.16 -2.99 18.84
N TYR A 390 12.70 -2.40 17.74
CA TYR A 390 11.62 -2.94 16.92
C TYR A 390 11.98 -2.78 15.45
N ASP A 391 11.84 -3.88 14.70
CA ASP A 391 12.04 -3.90 13.25
C ASP A 391 10.72 -4.25 12.57
N LEU A 392 10.33 -3.45 11.57
CA LEU A 392 9.11 -3.65 10.76
C LEU A 392 9.17 -4.94 9.93
N LEU A 393 10.37 -5.46 9.65
CA LEU A 393 10.53 -6.72 8.93
C LEU A 393 10.27 -7.94 9.79
N ASN A 394 10.23 -7.81 11.11
CA ASN A 394 9.91 -8.92 11.99
C ASN A 394 8.56 -9.55 11.62
N LYS A 395 8.53 -10.88 11.64
CA LYS A 395 7.30 -11.64 11.36
C LYS A 395 6.27 -11.42 12.47
N ILE A 396 5.09 -11.00 12.08
CA ILE A 396 3.93 -10.87 12.96
C ILE A 396 3.00 -12.05 12.67
N SER A 397 2.47 -12.71 13.71
CA SER A 397 1.51 -13.79 13.51
C SER A 397 0.24 -13.29 12.82
N LEU A 398 -0.40 -14.14 12.01
CA LEU A 398 -1.66 -13.79 11.34
C LEU A 398 -2.76 -13.36 12.33
N SER A 399 -2.78 -13.95 13.54
CA SER A 399 -3.71 -13.55 14.60
C SER A 399 -3.46 -12.12 15.05
N SER A 400 -2.20 -11.77 15.32
CA SER A 400 -1.81 -10.39 15.69
C SER A 400 -2.05 -9.39 14.57
N LEU A 401 -1.77 -9.76 13.31
CA LEU A 401 -2.09 -8.93 12.14
C LEU A 401 -3.60 -8.66 12.06
N ASN A 402 -4.42 -9.72 12.16
CA ASN A 402 -5.86 -9.62 12.10
C ASN A 402 -6.40 -8.67 13.18
N LYS A 403 -5.90 -8.79 14.42
CA LYS A 403 -6.29 -7.89 15.55
C LYS A 403 -5.91 -6.44 15.28
N LYS A 404 -4.66 -6.18 14.87
CA LYS A 404 -4.18 -4.81 14.58
C LYS A 404 -4.93 -4.17 13.43
N LEU A 405 -5.18 -4.90 12.35
CA LEU A 405 -5.93 -4.41 11.19
C LEU A 405 -7.41 -4.17 11.53
N PHE A 406 -8.02 -5.03 12.36
CA PHE A 406 -9.37 -4.77 12.85
C PHE A 406 -9.45 -3.47 13.66
N ILE A 407 -8.46 -3.17 14.53
CA ILE A 407 -8.37 -1.90 15.26
C ILE A 407 -8.25 -0.72 14.29
N LYS A 408 -7.41 -0.83 13.26
CA LYS A 408 -7.27 0.17 12.20
C LYS A 408 -8.60 0.40 11.49
N THR A 409 -9.23 -0.66 10.98
CA THR A 409 -10.53 -0.59 10.30
C THR A 409 -11.60 0.05 11.18
N ASN A 410 -11.65 -0.32 12.48
CA ASN A 410 -12.58 0.27 13.44
C ASN A 410 -12.33 1.77 13.64
N SER A 411 -11.07 2.20 13.62
CA SER A 411 -10.70 3.61 13.73
C SER A 411 -11.05 4.41 12.48
N LEU A 412 -11.10 3.76 11.30
CA LEU A 412 -11.41 4.40 10.01
C LEU A 412 -12.91 4.40 9.70
N LEU A 413 -13.61 3.30 9.95
CA LEU A 413 -14.99 3.06 9.50
C LEU A 413 -16.02 3.03 10.64
N GLY A 414 -15.57 3.11 11.90
CA GLY A 414 -16.42 2.93 13.07
C GLY A 414 -16.77 1.47 13.37
N LYS A 415 -17.34 1.24 14.56
CA LYS A 415 -17.55 -0.11 15.13
C LYS A 415 -18.51 -0.97 14.30
N GLN A 416 -19.57 -0.38 13.76
CA GLN A 416 -20.61 -1.13 13.05
C GLN A 416 -20.09 -1.64 11.70
N ASN A 417 -19.57 -0.74 10.86
CA ASN A 417 -19.05 -1.09 9.53
C ASN A 417 -17.85 -2.03 9.62
N SER A 418 -16.95 -1.81 10.59
CA SER A 418 -15.78 -2.68 10.77
C SER A 418 -16.18 -4.10 11.18
N LYS A 419 -17.17 -4.28 12.07
CA LYS A 419 -17.65 -5.61 12.44
C LYS A 419 -18.29 -6.31 11.25
N LYS A 420 -19.14 -5.63 10.46
CA LYS A 420 -19.72 -6.20 9.25
C LYS A 420 -18.62 -6.65 8.28
N LEU A 421 -17.69 -5.75 7.92
CA LEU A 421 -16.63 -6.05 6.95
C LEU A 421 -15.73 -7.21 7.40
N TRP A 422 -15.46 -7.33 8.70
CA TRP A 422 -14.49 -8.30 9.21
C TRP A 422 -15.07 -9.70 9.43
N PHE A 423 -16.33 -9.78 9.88
CA PHE A 423 -16.92 -11.02 10.37
C PHE A 423 -18.02 -11.61 9.47
N ASP A 424 -18.50 -10.86 8.49
CA ASP A 424 -19.47 -11.42 7.52
C ASP A 424 -18.80 -12.44 6.60
N LYS A 425 -19.26 -13.68 6.68
CA LYS A 425 -18.75 -14.78 5.88
C LYS A 425 -19.08 -14.62 4.39
N SER A 426 -20.17 -13.95 4.05
CA SER A 426 -20.59 -13.72 2.66
C SER A 426 -19.59 -12.86 1.89
N PHE A 427 -18.81 -12.01 2.57
CA PHE A 427 -17.69 -11.28 1.97
C PHE A 427 -16.70 -12.18 1.24
N ASN A 428 -16.55 -13.44 1.66
CA ASN A 428 -15.61 -14.36 1.05
C ASN A 428 -16.09 -14.94 -0.31
N THR A 429 -17.37 -14.87 -0.61
CA THR A 429 -17.99 -15.43 -1.82
C THR A 429 -18.61 -14.37 -2.73
N THR A 430 -18.63 -13.11 -2.28
CA THR A 430 -19.21 -11.98 -3.02
C THR A 430 -18.10 -11.04 -3.48
N LEU A 431 -18.27 -10.41 -4.64
CA LEU A 431 -17.38 -9.31 -5.04
C LEU A 431 -17.43 -8.17 -4.01
N PRO A 432 -16.28 -7.54 -3.68
CA PRO A 432 -16.26 -6.48 -2.69
C PRO A 432 -17.22 -5.33 -2.99
N SER A 433 -17.34 -4.88 -4.24
CA SER A 433 -18.29 -3.84 -4.66
C SER A 433 -19.74 -4.21 -4.34
N VAL A 434 -20.18 -5.40 -4.74
CA VAL A 434 -21.54 -5.89 -4.49
C VAL A 434 -21.80 -6.04 -2.99
N TRP A 435 -20.79 -6.53 -2.24
CA TRP A 435 -20.92 -6.65 -0.79
C TRP A 435 -21.01 -5.28 -0.12
N ILE A 436 -20.17 -4.31 -0.54
CA ILE A 436 -20.13 -2.96 0.00
C ILE A 436 -21.44 -2.21 -0.25
N GLU A 437 -21.97 -2.25 -1.47
CA GLU A 437 -23.27 -1.63 -1.81
C GLU A 437 -24.41 -2.11 -0.90
N LYS A 438 -24.41 -3.40 -0.56
CA LYS A 438 -25.47 -4.00 0.30
C LYS A 438 -25.27 -3.70 1.80
N ASN A 439 -24.04 -3.56 2.27
CA ASN A 439 -23.73 -3.65 3.70
C ASN A 439 -23.15 -2.38 4.31
N ILE A 440 -22.55 -1.51 3.53
CA ILE A 440 -21.93 -0.28 4.01
C ILE A 440 -22.81 0.91 3.64
N LYS A 441 -23.26 1.64 4.64
CA LYS A 441 -23.90 2.97 4.44
C LYS A 441 -22.82 4.03 4.48
N TYR A 442 -22.84 4.95 3.52
CA TYR A 442 -21.85 6.03 3.36
C TYR A 442 -22.27 7.32 4.08
#